data_4c2e50780f402b42d7b72ddd6a6cd40c
#
_entry.id   4c2e50780f402b42d7b72ddd6a6cd40c
#
_cell.length_a   1.000
_cell.length_b   1.000
_cell.length_c   1.000
_cell.angle_alpha   90.00
_cell.angle_beta   90.00
_cell.angle_gamma   90.00
#
_symmetry.space_group_name_H-M   'P 1'
#
loop_
_entity.id
_entity.type
_entity.pdbx_description
1 polymer ?
#
loop_
_entity_poly.entity_id
_entity_poly.type
_entity_poly.pdbx_seq_one_letter_code
_entity_poly.pdbx_strand_id
1 'polypeptide(L)'
;MTGPLAAERLRRLVTERSWADRAGVTLESVPLEEAAPPGAAEVTGRVEQAARHLAERQDVDDRDFRRALDLWLRTTDRAARRLDNNPDAPLPPDEVYALEAVVRADGTRPSLLVRSGVVDPVQPLAAGWTGQLAAAGDRLTRAVAAIGRVEPTHPSGSDFFGTCWVVDDRNGLVLTNRHVLDAMVERLPHAVARTTTGFRVFDGAFVDFAAESGSADVRRYRIVEATPSQVNGTDFARLDAAVLRIEPLPGGPQDVPDALTVSADPDGPLGRLASYCIVGYPAQPVYASGTIEGVDWAWVTRTLFGNVYGVKRLAPGMTHRPLGSLPGDKRRWVFGHDATTLGGNSGSPALAWSDSAFGLHFAGRSIDTNCAHAVSAITTELRALGVPIGGLG
;
A
#
# COMPACT_ATOMS: atom_id res chain seq x y z
N MET A 1 -11.35 1.01 10.88
CA MET A 1 -12.03 2.27 10.51
C MET A 1 -10.98 3.19 9.92
N THR A 2 -11.01 3.39 8.61
CA THR A 2 -10.24 4.47 7.98
C THR A 2 -10.81 5.77 8.51
N GLY A 3 -9.98 6.58 9.18
CA GLY A 3 -10.43 7.84 9.74
C GLY A 3 -10.86 8.84 8.66
N PRO A 4 -11.58 9.92 9.04
CA PRO A 4 -12.04 10.95 8.11
C PRO A 4 -10.93 11.54 7.23
N LEU A 5 -9.67 11.53 7.70
CA LEU A 5 -8.49 11.98 6.95
C LEU A 5 -8.14 11.10 5.75
N ALA A 6 -8.32 9.77 5.85
CA ALA A 6 -8.08 8.86 4.72
C ALA A 6 -9.15 9.04 3.64
N ALA A 7 -10.41 9.17 4.05
CA ALA A 7 -11.52 9.46 3.14
C ALA A 7 -11.36 10.81 2.44
N GLU A 8 -10.91 11.83 3.14
CA GLU A 8 -10.64 13.14 2.55
C GLU A 8 -9.50 13.11 1.56
N ARG A 9 -8.45 12.34 1.84
CA ARG A 9 -7.31 12.20 0.94
C ARG A 9 -7.67 11.46 -0.35
N LEU A 10 -8.40 10.35 -0.24
CA LEU A 10 -8.92 9.64 -1.40
C LEU A 10 -9.84 10.52 -2.23
N ARG A 11 -10.71 11.29 -1.58
CA ARG A 11 -11.56 12.28 -2.21
C ARG A 11 -10.74 13.25 -3.05
N ARG A 12 -9.66 13.81 -2.51
CA ARG A 12 -8.76 14.72 -3.24
C ARG A 12 -8.09 14.04 -4.44
N LEU A 13 -7.57 12.82 -4.26
CA LEU A 13 -6.92 12.06 -5.34
C LEU A 13 -7.85 11.77 -6.53
N VAL A 14 -9.13 11.49 -6.27
CA VAL A 14 -10.14 11.23 -7.32
C VAL A 14 -10.61 12.52 -7.97
N THR A 15 -10.76 13.60 -7.20
CA THR A 15 -11.33 14.87 -7.71
C THR A 15 -10.35 15.71 -8.52
N GLU A 16 -9.04 15.59 -8.30
CA GLU A 16 -8.06 16.27 -9.13
C GLU A 16 -8.06 15.83 -10.58
N ARG A 17 -8.49 14.60 -10.84
CA ARG A 17 -8.71 14.10 -12.19
C ARG A 17 -9.72 14.97 -12.97
N SER A 18 -10.82 15.33 -12.32
CA SER A 18 -11.85 16.19 -12.94
C SER A 18 -11.39 17.65 -13.12
N TRP A 19 -10.39 18.07 -12.36
CA TRP A 19 -9.85 19.44 -12.45
C TRP A 19 -8.80 19.57 -13.56
N ALA A 20 -7.94 18.58 -13.74
CA ALA A 20 -6.95 18.55 -14.82
C ALA A 20 -7.63 18.54 -16.20
N ASP A 21 -8.74 17.82 -16.35
CA ASP A 21 -9.55 17.79 -17.57
C ASP A 21 -10.22 19.15 -17.87
N ARG A 22 -10.54 19.95 -16.83
CA ARG A 22 -11.14 21.28 -16.97
C ARG A 22 -10.14 22.40 -17.21
N ALA A 23 -8.87 22.22 -16.85
CA ALA A 23 -7.85 23.26 -16.92
C ALA A 23 -7.14 23.36 -18.28
N GLY A 24 -7.41 22.51 -19.26
CA GLY A 24 -6.95 22.62 -20.65
C GLY A 24 -5.42 22.69 -20.79
N VAL A 25 -4.65 22.00 -19.96
CA VAL A 25 -3.17 22.05 -20.02
C VAL A 25 -2.69 21.11 -21.11
N THR A 26 -2.45 21.63 -22.28
CA THR A 26 -1.66 21.00 -23.35
C THR A 26 -0.18 21.04 -23.00
N LEU A 27 0.42 19.90 -22.76
CA LEU A 27 1.88 19.72 -22.79
C LEU A 27 2.26 19.29 -24.20
N GLU A 28 2.91 20.17 -24.93
CA GLU A 28 3.52 19.85 -26.23
C GLU A 28 4.70 18.88 -26.08
N SER A 29 4.73 17.96 -27.01
CA SER A 29 5.84 17.11 -27.43
C SER A 29 6.18 15.88 -26.59
N VAL A 30 5.46 14.77 -26.80
CA VAL A 30 5.94 13.43 -27.22
C VAL A 30 4.73 12.64 -27.71
N PRO A 31 4.72 11.98 -28.87
CA PRO A 31 3.59 11.18 -29.34
C PRO A 31 3.65 9.79 -28.72
N LEU A 32 3.19 9.68 -27.51
CA LEU A 32 2.56 8.51 -26.96
C LEU A 32 1.07 8.80 -27.05
N GLU A 33 0.30 7.94 -27.70
CA GLU A 33 -1.14 8.07 -27.78
C GLU A 33 -1.67 8.44 -26.39
N GLU A 34 -2.03 9.69 -26.24
CA GLU A 34 -2.76 10.19 -25.07
C GLU A 34 -4.16 9.57 -25.11
N ALA A 35 -4.26 8.35 -24.60
CA ALA A 35 -5.53 7.88 -24.17
C ALA A 35 -5.96 8.80 -23.00
N ALA A 36 -7.00 9.58 -23.22
CA ALA A 36 -7.70 10.27 -22.15
C ALA A 36 -7.85 9.29 -20.97
N PRO A 37 -7.71 9.75 -19.71
CA PRO A 37 -7.86 8.86 -18.57
C PRO A 37 -9.17 8.09 -18.71
N PRO A 38 -9.18 6.75 -18.57
CA PRO A 38 -10.33 5.94 -18.85
C PRO A 38 -11.52 6.46 -18.03
N GLY A 39 -12.61 6.82 -18.69
CA GLY A 39 -13.87 7.17 -18.01
C GLY A 39 -14.36 5.98 -17.18
N ALA A 40 -15.31 6.21 -16.25
CA ALA A 40 -15.86 5.14 -15.42
C ALA A 40 -16.31 3.92 -16.25
N ALA A 41 -16.86 4.13 -17.45
CA ALA A 41 -17.25 3.06 -18.38
C ALA A 41 -16.07 2.26 -18.92
N GLU A 42 -14.93 2.90 -19.20
CA GLU A 42 -13.73 2.20 -19.70
C GLU A 42 -13.03 1.41 -18.59
N VAL A 43 -13.01 1.95 -17.38
CA VAL A 43 -12.51 1.25 -16.20
C VAL A 43 -13.35 0.00 -15.93
N THR A 44 -14.69 0.13 -15.95
CA THR A 44 -15.63 -0.98 -15.81
C THR A 44 -15.40 -2.03 -16.90
N GLY A 45 -15.23 -1.61 -18.17
CA GLY A 45 -14.96 -2.50 -19.30
C GLY A 45 -13.66 -3.29 -19.17
N ARG A 46 -12.57 -2.67 -18.68
CA ARG A 46 -11.27 -3.35 -18.47
C ARG A 46 -11.35 -4.40 -17.35
N VAL A 47 -12.05 -4.08 -16.27
CA VAL A 47 -12.22 -5.04 -15.17
C VAL A 47 -13.15 -6.18 -15.56
N GLU A 48 -14.20 -5.91 -16.33
CA GLU A 48 -15.06 -6.96 -16.92
C GLU A 48 -14.28 -7.87 -17.89
N GLN A 49 -13.35 -7.31 -18.66
CA GLN A 49 -12.50 -8.09 -19.54
C GLN A 49 -11.52 -8.98 -18.76
N ALA A 50 -10.90 -8.43 -17.71
CA ALA A 50 -10.02 -9.19 -16.82
C ALA A 50 -10.78 -10.32 -16.10
N ALA A 51 -12.02 -10.04 -15.67
CA ALA A 51 -12.89 -11.01 -15.03
C ALA A 51 -13.32 -12.15 -15.97
N ARG A 52 -13.67 -11.81 -17.21
CA ARG A 52 -13.96 -12.84 -18.25
C ARG A 52 -12.77 -13.75 -18.49
N HIS A 53 -11.57 -13.17 -18.60
CA HIS A 53 -10.35 -13.94 -18.81
C HIS A 53 -10.04 -14.88 -17.64
N LEU A 54 -10.34 -14.47 -16.41
CA LEU A 54 -10.20 -15.32 -15.22
C LEU A 54 -11.20 -16.47 -15.22
N ALA A 55 -12.47 -16.19 -15.54
CA ALA A 55 -13.53 -17.19 -15.64
C ALA A 55 -13.22 -18.26 -16.71
N GLU A 56 -12.67 -17.85 -17.84
CA GLU A 56 -12.28 -18.76 -18.94
C GLU A 56 -11.10 -19.66 -18.57
N ARG A 57 -10.15 -19.18 -17.74
CA ARG A 57 -8.93 -19.93 -17.38
C ARG A 57 -9.11 -20.92 -16.24
N GLN A 58 -10.10 -20.73 -15.36
CA GLN A 58 -10.26 -21.53 -14.15
C GLN A 58 -11.47 -22.48 -14.17
N ASP A 59 -12.19 -22.55 -15.29
CA ASP A 59 -13.45 -23.34 -15.37
C ASP A 59 -14.43 -23.04 -14.21
N VAL A 60 -14.40 -21.77 -13.74
CA VAL A 60 -15.18 -21.30 -12.59
C VAL A 60 -16.52 -20.82 -13.12
N ASP A 61 -17.48 -21.72 -13.20
CA ASP A 61 -18.90 -21.39 -13.35
C ASP A 61 -19.50 -21.01 -11.99
N ASP A 62 -18.81 -20.12 -11.27
CA ASP A 62 -19.26 -19.66 -9.95
C ASP A 62 -20.07 -18.36 -10.09
N ARG A 63 -21.38 -18.50 -9.93
CA ARG A 63 -22.31 -17.35 -9.94
C ARG A 63 -21.99 -16.32 -8.85
N ASP A 64 -21.43 -16.77 -7.77
CA ASP A 64 -21.13 -15.92 -6.62
C ASP A 64 -19.88 -15.06 -6.88
N PHE A 65 -18.91 -15.58 -7.63
CA PHE A 65 -17.78 -14.77 -8.13
C PHE A 65 -18.24 -13.63 -9.03
N ARG A 66 -19.07 -13.95 -10.03
CA ARG A 66 -19.57 -12.94 -10.97
C ARG A 66 -20.39 -11.86 -10.25
N ARG A 67 -21.19 -12.25 -9.26
CA ARG A 67 -21.97 -11.31 -8.44
C ARG A 67 -21.08 -10.42 -7.57
N ALA A 68 -20.08 -10.99 -6.91
CA ALA A 68 -19.16 -10.25 -6.06
C ALA A 68 -18.35 -9.21 -6.86
N LEU A 69 -17.82 -9.62 -8.02
CA LEU A 69 -17.11 -8.74 -8.93
C LEU A 69 -18.01 -7.61 -9.44
N ASP A 70 -19.22 -7.94 -9.86
CA ASP A 70 -20.22 -6.99 -10.36
C ASP A 70 -20.59 -5.93 -9.30
N LEU A 71 -20.67 -6.30 -8.03
CA LEU A 71 -20.93 -5.34 -6.96
C LEU A 71 -19.73 -4.44 -6.67
N TRP A 72 -18.52 -5.00 -6.58
CA TRP A 72 -17.32 -4.20 -6.39
C TRP A 72 -17.17 -3.16 -7.51
N LEU A 73 -17.41 -3.56 -8.76
CA LEU A 73 -17.45 -2.68 -9.92
C LEU A 73 -18.49 -1.56 -9.77
N ARG A 74 -19.71 -1.92 -9.37
CA ARG A 74 -20.79 -0.93 -9.16
C ARG A 74 -20.48 0.00 -7.99
N THR A 75 -19.87 -0.49 -6.92
CA THR A 75 -19.51 0.34 -5.77
C THR A 75 -18.41 1.33 -6.12
N THR A 76 -17.43 0.90 -6.89
CA THR A 76 -16.36 1.77 -7.39
C THR A 76 -16.88 2.80 -8.39
N ASP A 77 -17.73 2.38 -9.35
CA ASP A 77 -18.39 3.28 -10.30
C ASP A 77 -19.27 4.31 -9.59
N ARG A 78 -20.02 3.88 -8.57
CA ARG A 78 -20.85 4.78 -7.75
C ARG A 78 -20.01 5.79 -6.98
N ALA A 79 -18.90 5.37 -6.36
CA ALA A 79 -17.96 6.24 -5.67
C ALA A 79 -17.33 7.25 -6.64
N ALA A 80 -16.86 6.79 -7.80
CA ALA A 80 -16.29 7.64 -8.82
C ALA A 80 -17.30 8.69 -9.32
N ARG A 81 -18.53 8.28 -9.68
CA ARG A 81 -19.60 9.21 -10.11
C ARG A 81 -20.00 10.19 -9.01
N ARG A 82 -20.01 9.76 -7.73
CA ARG A 82 -20.31 10.64 -6.61
C ARG A 82 -19.28 11.75 -6.49
N LEU A 83 -17.99 11.42 -6.64
CA LEU A 83 -16.90 12.38 -6.60
C LEU A 83 -16.83 13.25 -7.87
N ASP A 84 -17.16 12.71 -9.04
CA ASP A 84 -17.27 13.49 -10.28
C ASP A 84 -18.38 14.55 -10.19
N ASN A 85 -19.51 14.23 -9.55
CA ASN A 85 -20.61 15.16 -9.37
C ASN A 85 -20.39 16.16 -8.23
N ASN A 86 -19.75 15.74 -7.15
CA ASN A 86 -19.41 16.58 -6.00
C ASN A 86 -18.10 16.11 -5.37
N PRO A 87 -16.98 16.80 -5.67
CA PRO A 87 -15.68 16.49 -5.13
C PRO A 87 -15.61 16.40 -3.60
N ASP A 88 -16.43 17.12 -2.89
CA ASP A 88 -16.49 17.15 -1.43
C ASP A 88 -17.54 16.21 -0.83
N ALA A 89 -18.16 15.35 -1.65
CA ALA A 89 -19.19 14.44 -1.16
C ALA A 89 -18.65 13.47 -0.11
N PRO A 90 -19.36 13.25 1.00
CA PRO A 90 -18.97 12.22 1.96
C PRO A 90 -19.03 10.84 1.30
N LEU A 91 -17.93 10.09 1.38
CA LEU A 91 -17.86 8.71 0.93
C LEU A 91 -18.20 7.77 2.09
N PRO A 92 -19.19 6.88 1.91
CA PRO A 92 -19.40 5.78 2.85
C PRO A 92 -18.12 4.91 2.95
N PRO A 93 -17.88 4.24 4.08
CA PRO A 93 -16.70 3.38 4.25
C PRO A 93 -16.50 2.38 3.12
N ASP A 94 -17.59 1.89 2.55
CA ASP A 94 -17.62 1.01 1.40
C ASP A 94 -17.00 1.64 0.16
N GLU A 95 -17.41 2.76 -0.20
CA GLU A 95 -16.89 3.46 -1.35
C GLU A 95 -15.40 3.82 -1.17
N VAL A 96 -14.99 4.18 0.06
CA VAL A 96 -13.58 4.40 0.40
C VAL A 96 -12.75 3.14 0.14
N TYR A 97 -13.17 1.99 0.70
CA TYR A 97 -12.46 0.73 0.51
C TYR A 97 -12.44 0.25 -0.94
N ALA A 98 -13.53 0.45 -1.68
CA ALA A 98 -13.58 0.09 -3.09
C ALA A 98 -12.58 0.92 -3.93
N LEU A 99 -12.33 2.17 -3.55
CA LEU A 99 -11.33 3.04 -4.20
C LEU A 99 -9.89 2.75 -3.75
N GLU A 100 -9.68 2.27 -2.51
CA GLU A 100 -8.35 1.88 -2.01
C GLU A 100 -7.87 0.52 -2.54
N ALA A 101 -8.81 -0.34 -2.90
CA ALA A 101 -8.49 -1.69 -3.36
C ALA A 101 -8.15 -1.69 -4.84
N VAL A 102 -6.87 -1.87 -5.16
CA VAL A 102 -6.45 -2.24 -6.51
C VAL A 102 -6.09 -3.71 -6.48
N VAL A 103 -7.00 -4.53 -6.97
CA VAL A 103 -6.85 -5.97 -7.00
C VAL A 103 -6.85 -6.45 -8.44
N ARG A 104 -5.78 -7.12 -8.87
CA ARG A 104 -5.75 -7.78 -10.17
C ARG A 104 -6.48 -9.12 -10.07
N ALA A 105 -7.76 -9.08 -10.41
CA ALA A 105 -8.65 -10.24 -10.35
C ALA A 105 -8.28 -11.37 -11.34
N ASP A 106 -7.35 -11.11 -12.26
CA ASP A 106 -6.83 -12.12 -13.22
C ASP A 106 -5.78 -13.07 -12.60
N GLY A 107 -5.43 -12.89 -11.33
CA GLY A 107 -4.44 -13.71 -10.61
C GLY A 107 -2.99 -13.48 -11.04
N THR A 108 -2.72 -12.59 -12.02
CA THR A 108 -1.35 -12.28 -12.47
C THR A 108 -0.54 -11.49 -11.46
N ARG A 109 -1.23 -10.84 -10.52
CA ARG A 109 -0.66 -10.09 -9.40
C ARG A 109 -1.21 -10.62 -8.07
N PRO A 110 -0.73 -11.77 -7.60
CA PRO A 110 -1.22 -12.36 -6.35
C PRO A 110 -0.82 -11.54 -5.13
N SER A 111 -1.48 -11.81 -4.00
CA SER A 111 -1.06 -11.39 -2.67
C SER A 111 -0.67 -12.62 -1.87
N LEU A 112 0.61 -12.96 -1.88
CA LEU A 112 1.15 -14.20 -1.35
C LEU A 112 1.36 -14.11 0.17
N LEU A 113 0.99 -15.15 0.90
CA LEU A 113 1.22 -15.26 2.33
C LEU A 113 2.72 -15.43 2.64
N VAL A 114 3.17 -14.77 3.69
CA VAL A 114 4.44 -15.03 4.36
C VAL A 114 4.17 -15.94 5.56
N ARG A 115 5.00 -16.96 5.71
CA ARG A 115 4.96 -17.93 6.83
C ARG A 115 6.37 -18.22 7.32
N SER A 116 6.60 -18.08 8.61
CA SER A 116 7.93 -18.28 9.21
C SER A 116 9.05 -17.49 8.49
N GLY A 117 8.75 -16.24 8.13
CA GLY A 117 9.69 -15.34 7.44
C GLY A 117 9.86 -15.61 5.94
N VAL A 118 9.22 -16.60 5.37
CA VAL A 118 9.38 -17.00 3.97
C VAL A 118 8.07 -16.87 3.21
N VAL A 119 8.14 -16.40 1.97
CA VAL A 119 6.98 -16.43 1.07
C VAL A 119 6.71 -17.87 0.68
N ASP A 120 5.52 -18.38 1.01
CA ASP A 120 5.12 -19.75 0.69
C ASP A 120 4.99 -19.95 -0.84
N PRO A 121 5.89 -20.72 -1.48
CA PRO A 121 5.86 -20.91 -2.92
C PRO A 121 4.78 -21.90 -3.40
N VAL A 122 4.16 -22.64 -2.48
CA VAL A 122 3.18 -23.69 -2.80
C VAL A 122 1.78 -23.11 -2.96
N GLN A 123 1.58 -21.82 -2.70
CA GLN A 123 0.30 -21.16 -2.91
C GLN A 123 -0.13 -21.23 -4.38
N PRO A 124 -1.40 -21.52 -4.69
CA PRO A 124 -1.87 -21.72 -6.06
C PRO A 124 -1.54 -20.56 -7.00
N LEU A 125 -1.55 -19.33 -6.47
CA LEU A 125 -1.28 -18.12 -7.25
C LEU A 125 0.23 -17.77 -7.34
N ALA A 126 1.11 -18.52 -6.67
CA ALA A 126 2.56 -18.28 -6.71
C ALA A 126 3.23 -18.79 -8.00
N ALA A 127 2.58 -19.69 -8.75
CA ALA A 127 3.18 -20.42 -9.88
C ALA A 127 3.87 -19.52 -10.91
N GLY A 128 3.29 -18.35 -11.22
CA GLY A 128 3.88 -17.38 -12.15
C GLY A 128 5.11 -16.62 -11.61
N TRP A 129 5.43 -16.76 -10.32
CA TRP A 129 6.48 -15.98 -9.64
C TRP A 129 7.55 -16.85 -8.96
N THR A 130 7.47 -18.17 -9.10
CA THR A 130 8.40 -19.11 -8.44
C THR A 130 9.85 -18.86 -8.82
N GLY A 131 10.12 -18.49 -10.09
CA GLY A 131 11.47 -18.16 -10.55
C GLY A 131 12.06 -16.94 -9.85
N GLN A 132 11.28 -15.87 -9.71
CA GLN A 132 11.69 -14.64 -9.02
C GLN A 132 11.87 -14.86 -7.51
N LEU A 133 10.95 -15.62 -6.89
CA LEU A 133 11.03 -15.98 -5.47
C LEU A 133 12.30 -16.80 -5.18
N ALA A 134 12.57 -17.80 -6.02
CA ALA A 134 13.77 -18.64 -5.88
C ALA A 134 15.07 -17.83 -6.10
N ALA A 135 15.11 -16.95 -7.11
CA ALA A 135 16.26 -16.11 -7.39
C ALA A 135 16.55 -15.08 -6.29
N ALA A 136 15.49 -14.58 -5.64
CA ALA A 136 15.60 -13.63 -4.53
C ALA A 136 16.15 -14.29 -3.24
N GLY A 137 15.72 -15.52 -2.95
CA GLY A 137 16.26 -16.37 -1.88
C GLY A 137 16.38 -15.66 -0.53
N ASP A 138 17.52 -15.86 0.13
CA ASP A 138 17.79 -15.32 1.48
C ASP A 138 17.74 -13.79 1.56
N ARG A 139 18.01 -13.08 0.47
CA ARG A 139 17.90 -11.60 0.46
C ARG A 139 16.48 -11.14 0.68
N LEU A 140 15.53 -11.80 0.02
CA LEU A 140 14.11 -11.51 0.22
C LEU A 140 13.64 -11.90 1.63
N THR A 141 14.13 -13.03 2.17
CA THR A 141 13.82 -13.46 3.54
C THR A 141 14.27 -12.42 4.57
N ARG A 142 15.49 -11.89 4.42
CA ARG A 142 15.97 -10.79 5.29
C ARG A 142 15.11 -9.54 5.13
N ALA A 143 14.77 -9.17 3.89
CA ALA A 143 13.91 -8.01 3.64
C ALA A 143 12.53 -8.16 4.29
N VAL A 144 11.92 -9.31 4.16
CA VAL A 144 10.61 -9.62 4.76
C VAL A 144 10.65 -9.51 6.29
N ALA A 145 11.75 -9.92 6.93
CA ALA A 145 11.93 -9.80 8.38
C ALA A 145 11.96 -8.35 8.87
N ALA A 146 12.42 -7.40 8.04
CA ALA A 146 12.51 -5.97 8.35
C ALA A 146 11.19 -5.21 8.23
N ILE A 147 10.10 -5.86 7.81
CA ILE A 147 8.81 -5.21 7.57
C ILE A 147 7.85 -5.53 8.69
N GLY A 148 7.32 -4.50 9.34
CA GLY A 148 6.49 -4.59 10.53
C GLY A 148 5.09 -3.99 10.33
N ARG A 149 4.14 -4.46 11.15
CA ARG A 149 2.79 -3.93 11.25
C ARG A 149 2.73 -2.87 12.35
N VAL A 150 2.29 -1.66 12.00
CA VAL A 150 2.02 -0.60 12.99
C VAL A 150 0.65 -0.83 13.60
N GLU A 151 0.60 -1.05 14.92
CA GLU A 151 -0.58 -1.59 15.56
C GLU A 151 -0.86 -1.01 16.94
N PRO A 152 -2.14 -1.05 17.42
CA PRO A 152 -2.50 -0.73 18.80
C PRO A 152 -2.15 -1.88 19.76
N THR A 153 -2.44 -1.68 21.05
CA THR A 153 -2.21 -2.68 22.10
C THR A 153 -2.86 -4.04 21.81
N HIS A 154 -4.08 -4.01 21.26
CA HIS A 154 -4.86 -5.21 20.92
C HIS A 154 -5.25 -5.17 19.44
N PRO A 155 -4.35 -5.59 18.53
CA PRO A 155 -4.65 -5.58 17.11
C PRO A 155 -5.61 -6.70 16.72
N SER A 156 -6.35 -6.50 15.63
CA SER A 156 -7.15 -7.52 14.97
C SER A 156 -6.89 -7.52 13.47
N GLY A 157 -7.48 -8.43 12.72
CA GLY A 157 -7.27 -8.54 11.27
C GLY A 157 -7.58 -7.28 10.45
N SER A 158 -8.36 -6.35 11.01
CA SER A 158 -8.69 -5.06 10.39
C SER A 158 -8.33 -3.86 11.28
N ASP A 159 -7.81 -4.12 12.49
CA ASP A 159 -7.63 -3.13 13.53
C ASP A 159 -6.14 -2.88 13.80
N PHE A 160 -5.47 -2.28 12.83
CA PHE A 160 -4.09 -1.78 12.88
C PHE A 160 -3.97 -0.52 12.03
N PHE A 161 -2.84 0.17 12.09
CA PHE A 161 -2.69 1.48 11.45
C PHE A 161 -2.13 1.38 10.03
N GLY A 162 -1.20 0.45 9.79
CA GLY A 162 -0.56 0.27 8.49
C GLY A 162 0.72 -0.55 8.57
N THR A 163 1.57 -0.37 7.59
CA THR A 163 2.86 -1.05 7.42
C THR A 163 4.01 -0.08 7.67
N CYS A 164 5.13 -0.58 8.18
CA CYS A 164 6.40 0.13 8.26
C CYS A 164 7.56 -0.82 7.95
N TRP A 165 8.78 -0.28 7.83
CA TRP A 165 9.98 -1.08 7.62
C TRP A 165 11.21 -0.40 8.21
N VAL A 166 12.18 -1.21 8.65
CA VAL A 166 13.40 -0.73 9.30
C VAL A 166 14.29 -0.02 8.29
N VAL A 167 14.69 1.22 8.62
CA VAL A 167 15.62 2.04 7.84
C VAL A 167 16.94 2.28 8.57
N ASP A 168 16.95 2.13 9.89
CA ASP A 168 18.13 2.22 10.74
C ASP A 168 17.92 1.32 11.98
N ASP A 169 18.49 0.14 11.96
CA ASP A 169 18.36 -0.85 13.04
C ASP A 169 19.10 -0.42 14.32
N ARG A 170 20.20 0.32 14.19
CA ARG A 170 21.01 0.80 15.34
C ARG A 170 20.26 1.85 16.17
N ASN A 171 19.51 2.72 15.50
CA ASN A 171 18.74 3.79 16.14
C ASN A 171 17.25 3.43 16.31
N GLY A 172 16.83 2.24 15.87
CA GLY A 172 15.45 1.79 15.91
C GLY A 172 14.51 2.65 15.07
N LEU A 173 14.96 3.09 13.87
CA LEU A 173 14.13 3.91 12.99
C LEU A 173 13.40 3.04 11.97
N VAL A 174 12.09 3.26 11.85
CA VAL A 174 11.24 2.64 10.83
C VAL A 174 10.52 3.72 10.02
N LEU A 175 10.41 3.49 8.71
CA LEU A 175 9.71 4.38 7.78
C LEU A 175 8.30 3.89 7.52
N THR A 176 7.34 4.80 7.51
CA THR A 176 5.92 4.56 7.18
C THR A 176 5.33 5.79 6.49
N ASN A 177 4.03 5.78 6.20
CA ASN A 177 3.33 6.95 5.71
C ASN A 177 2.94 7.91 6.83
N ARG A 178 2.85 9.19 6.48
CA ARG A 178 2.35 10.22 7.40
C ARG A 178 0.89 9.98 7.78
N HIS A 179 0.03 9.54 6.86
CA HIS A 179 -1.37 9.26 7.20
C HIS A 179 -1.52 8.05 8.15
N VAL A 180 -0.57 7.10 8.16
CA VAL A 180 -0.52 6.02 9.15
C VAL A 180 -0.23 6.59 10.54
N LEU A 181 0.71 7.53 10.63
CA LEU A 181 0.96 8.29 11.86
C LEU A 181 -0.25 9.13 12.27
N ASP A 182 -0.87 9.85 11.34
CA ASP A 182 -2.05 10.69 11.61
C ASP A 182 -3.20 9.84 12.19
N ALA A 183 -3.45 8.63 11.62
CA ALA A 183 -4.44 7.69 12.15
C ALA A 183 -4.10 7.16 13.55
N MET A 184 -2.82 6.90 13.83
CA MET A 184 -2.36 6.50 15.16
C MET A 184 -2.59 7.62 16.19
N VAL A 185 -2.22 8.86 15.85
CA VAL A 185 -2.39 10.03 16.74
C VAL A 185 -3.87 10.31 17.01
N GLU A 186 -4.72 10.23 15.99
CA GLU A 186 -6.18 10.42 16.12
C GLU A 186 -6.80 9.38 17.05
N ARG A 187 -6.33 8.14 16.97
CA ARG A 187 -6.88 7.03 17.77
C ARG A 187 -6.34 6.97 19.19
N LEU A 188 -5.15 7.52 19.43
CA LEU A 188 -4.46 7.48 20.71
C LEU A 188 -4.21 8.88 21.29
N PRO A 189 -5.23 9.76 21.38
CA PRO A 189 -5.03 11.18 21.72
C PRO A 189 -4.46 11.40 23.12
N HIS A 190 -4.65 10.44 24.04
CA HIS A 190 -4.14 10.52 25.42
C HIS A 190 -2.76 9.88 25.61
N ALA A 191 -2.28 9.12 24.62
CA ALA A 191 -0.99 8.44 24.66
C ALA A 191 0.09 9.16 23.82
N VAL A 192 -0.25 10.30 23.22
CA VAL A 192 0.63 11.04 22.30
C VAL A 192 0.70 12.50 22.70
N ALA A 193 1.90 13.06 22.82
CA ALA A 193 2.11 14.50 23.01
C ALA A 193 2.84 15.10 21.82
N ARG A 194 2.36 16.25 21.35
CA ARG A 194 3.02 17.01 20.27
C ARG A 194 4.35 17.59 20.75
N THR A 195 5.39 17.51 19.91
CA THR A 195 6.68 18.15 20.08
C THR A 195 6.90 19.24 19.01
N THR A 196 8.05 19.89 18.98
CA THR A 196 8.39 20.87 17.93
C THR A 196 8.49 20.26 16.54
N THR A 197 8.93 19.01 16.42
CA THR A 197 9.19 18.34 15.14
C THR A 197 8.27 17.16 14.85
N GLY A 198 7.47 16.73 15.83
CA GLY A 198 6.62 15.55 15.67
C GLY A 198 5.84 15.23 16.94
N PHE A 199 5.96 14.00 17.41
CA PHE A 199 5.21 13.48 18.53
C PHE A 199 6.09 12.59 19.42
N ARG A 200 5.86 12.66 20.73
CA ARG A 200 6.29 11.66 21.70
C ARG A 200 5.13 10.72 21.96
N VAL A 201 5.39 9.43 21.92
CA VAL A 201 4.39 8.38 22.18
C VAL A 201 4.72 7.73 23.52
N PHE A 202 3.75 7.69 24.44
CA PHE A 202 3.97 7.18 25.80
C PHE A 202 3.59 5.72 25.91
N ASP A 203 2.51 5.30 25.24
CA ASP A 203 1.99 3.94 25.28
C ASP A 203 0.99 3.68 24.13
N GLY A 204 0.56 2.44 24.00
CA GLY A 204 -0.57 2.05 23.15
C GLY A 204 -0.27 1.86 21.66
N ALA A 205 0.97 2.13 21.21
CA ALA A 205 1.36 1.94 19.81
C ALA A 205 2.63 1.11 19.69
N PHE A 206 2.61 0.15 18.78
CA PHE A 206 3.66 -0.85 18.61
C PHE A 206 3.95 -1.12 17.14
N VAL A 207 5.12 -1.74 16.90
CA VAL A 207 5.46 -2.38 15.63
C VAL A 207 5.68 -3.86 15.90
N ASP A 208 4.96 -4.73 15.18
CA ASP A 208 5.15 -6.18 15.23
C ASP A 208 5.73 -6.70 13.91
N PHE A 209 6.89 -7.31 13.98
CA PHE A 209 7.59 -7.89 12.82
C PHE A 209 7.25 -9.36 12.57
N ALA A 210 6.51 -10.02 13.47
CA ALA A 210 6.17 -11.44 13.40
C ALA A 210 4.68 -11.71 13.11
N ALA A 211 3.87 -10.69 12.82
CA ALA A 211 2.46 -10.89 12.49
C ALA A 211 2.29 -11.60 11.13
N GLU A 212 2.48 -12.92 11.11
CA GLU A 212 2.47 -13.78 9.94
C GLU A 212 1.36 -14.84 10.00
N SER A 213 1.01 -15.38 8.84
CA SER A 213 -0.04 -16.38 8.73
C SER A 213 0.36 -17.70 9.39
N GLY A 214 -0.45 -18.15 10.36
CA GLY A 214 -0.21 -19.40 11.08
C GLY A 214 0.86 -19.34 12.15
N SER A 215 1.45 -18.16 12.41
CA SER A 215 2.38 -17.95 13.52
C SER A 215 1.64 -17.36 14.73
N ALA A 216 2.02 -17.83 15.92
CA ALA A 216 1.69 -17.22 17.20
C ALA A 216 2.85 -16.36 17.74
N ASP A 217 3.96 -16.30 17.01
CA ASP A 217 5.13 -15.54 17.41
C ASP A 217 4.81 -14.05 17.44
N VAL A 218 5.39 -13.35 18.40
CA VAL A 218 5.28 -11.90 18.57
C VAL A 218 6.70 -11.32 18.64
N ARG A 219 7.02 -10.43 17.70
CA ARG A 219 8.28 -9.68 17.70
C ARG A 219 7.97 -8.19 17.74
N ARG A 220 7.60 -7.72 18.92
CA ARG A 220 6.95 -6.45 19.15
C ARG A 220 7.87 -5.45 19.80
N TYR A 221 7.83 -4.22 19.28
CA TYR A 221 8.57 -3.06 19.79
C TYR A 221 7.60 -1.92 20.07
N ARG A 222 7.85 -1.14 21.12
CA ARG A 222 7.02 0.03 21.39
C ARG A 222 7.46 1.21 20.53
N ILE A 223 6.52 1.97 20.01
CA ILE A 223 6.81 3.25 19.37
C ILE A 223 6.94 4.32 20.47
N VAL A 224 8.05 5.09 20.43
CA VAL A 224 8.33 6.11 21.46
C VAL A 224 8.36 7.52 20.90
N GLU A 225 8.68 7.68 19.61
CA GLU A 225 8.67 8.97 18.92
C GLU A 225 8.17 8.78 17.49
N ALA A 226 7.61 9.85 16.93
CA ALA A 226 7.16 9.87 15.55
C ALA A 226 7.42 11.26 14.93
N THR A 227 8.07 11.28 13.77
CA THR A 227 8.43 12.51 13.04
C THR A 227 7.80 12.46 11.66
N PRO A 228 6.74 13.24 11.38
CA PRO A 228 6.16 13.34 10.05
C PRO A 228 7.00 14.23 9.15
N SER A 229 6.96 13.99 7.84
CA SER A 229 7.49 14.93 6.86
C SER A 229 6.84 16.31 7.05
N GLN A 230 7.67 17.35 7.03
CA GLN A 230 7.21 18.74 7.10
C GLN A 230 6.86 19.32 5.71
N VAL A 231 7.04 18.54 4.65
CA VAL A 231 6.71 18.97 3.29
C VAL A 231 5.19 18.96 3.14
N ASN A 232 4.62 20.16 3.20
CA ASN A 232 3.20 20.39 3.03
C ASN A 232 2.90 20.76 1.57
N GLY A 233 1.69 20.49 1.16
CA GLY A 233 1.18 20.75 -0.17
C GLY A 233 -0.17 20.10 -0.33
N THR A 234 -0.87 20.38 -1.42
CA THR A 234 -2.05 19.64 -1.83
C THR A 234 -1.60 18.44 -2.66
N ASP A 235 -2.32 17.34 -2.54
CA ASP A 235 -2.17 16.17 -3.41
C ASP A 235 -0.79 15.51 -3.33
N PHE A 236 -0.23 15.14 -4.45
CA PHE A 236 1.12 14.59 -4.55
C PHE A 236 2.25 15.58 -4.22
N ALA A 237 1.95 16.86 -4.02
CA ALA A 237 2.94 17.85 -3.58
C ALA A 237 3.28 17.72 -2.09
N ARG A 238 2.47 16.98 -1.31
CA ARG A 238 2.73 16.61 0.08
C ARG A 238 3.48 15.28 0.13
N LEU A 239 4.61 15.25 0.82
CA LEU A 239 5.28 13.98 1.07
C LEU A 239 4.55 13.20 2.16
N ASP A 240 4.02 12.04 1.80
CA ASP A 240 3.34 11.15 2.71
C ASP A 240 4.29 10.15 3.34
N ALA A 241 5.20 10.66 4.15
CA ALA A 241 6.19 9.88 4.88
C ALA A 241 6.29 10.33 6.33
N ALA A 242 6.56 9.39 7.21
CA ALA A 242 6.90 9.61 8.60
C ALA A 242 7.92 8.57 9.06
N VAL A 243 8.79 8.96 9.98
CA VAL A 243 9.73 8.06 10.67
C VAL A 243 9.22 7.86 12.09
N LEU A 244 9.16 6.60 12.52
CA LEU A 244 8.86 6.21 13.89
C LEU A 244 10.15 5.70 14.54
N ARG A 245 10.37 6.02 15.81
CA ARG A 245 11.43 5.42 16.61
C ARG A 245 10.83 4.36 17.52
N ILE A 246 11.39 3.17 17.45
CA ILE A 246 10.95 2.01 18.21
C ILE A 246 12.00 1.61 19.26
N GLU A 247 11.53 1.03 20.35
CA GLU A 247 12.36 0.48 21.43
C GLU A 247 11.87 -0.92 21.82
N PRO A 248 12.79 -1.80 22.26
CA PRO A 248 12.45 -3.09 22.81
C PRO A 248 11.46 -2.99 23.98
N LEU A 249 10.59 -4.00 24.10
CA LEU A 249 9.77 -4.17 25.29
C LEU A 249 10.58 -4.90 26.39
N PRO A 250 10.29 -4.64 27.66
CA PRO A 250 10.88 -5.40 28.76
C PRO A 250 10.60 -6.92 28.59
N GLY A 251 11.67 -7.70 28.57
CA GLY A 251 11.60 -9.16 28.36
C GLY A 251 11.32 -9.61 26.93
N GLY A 252 11.19 -8.67 25.99
CA GLY A 252 11.05 -8.94 24.56
C GLY A 252 12.38 -9.03 23.82
N PRO A 253 12.34 -9.21 22.47
CA PRO A 253 13.52 -9.18 21.61
C PRO A 253 14.25 -7.85 21.75
N GLN A 254 15.58 -7.89 21.91
CA GLN A 254 16.41 -6.69 22.09
C GLN A 254 16.89 -6.13 20.75
N ASP A 255 17.15 -7.01 19.78
CA ASP A 255 17.69 -6.62 18.49
C ASP A 255 16.56 -6.30 17.50
N VAL A 256 16.56 -5.08 16.97
CA VAL A 256 15.70 -4.69 15.85
C VAL A 256 16.13 -5.48 14.60
N PRO A 257 15.21 -5.90 13.72
CA PRO A 257 15.61 -6.53 12.46
C PRO A 257 16.55 -5.66 11.65
N ASP A 258 17.47 -6.30 10.89
CA ASP A 258 18.43 -5.60 10.02
C ASP A 258 17.69 -4.61 9.09
N ALA A 259 18.25 -3.40 8.94
CA ALA A 259 17.65 -2.37 8.11
C ALA A 259 17.65 -2.74 6.62
N LEU A 260 16.60 -2.34 5.89
CA LEU A 260 16.59 -2.36 4.44
C LEU A 260 17.55 -1.30 3.89
N THR A 261 18.18 -1.60 2.77
CA THR A 261 18.91 -0.60 1.99
C THR A 261 17.91 0.36 1.34
N VAL A 262 17.93 1.62 1.73
CA VAL A 262 17.10 2.68 1.12
C VAL A 262 17.79 3.15 -0.16
N SER A 263 17.35 2.64 -1.32
CA SER A 263 18.04 2.84 -2.60
C SER A 263 17.55 4.08 -3.34
N ALA A 264 18.46 4.99 -3.61
CA ALA A 264 18.21 6.16 -4.46
C ALA A 264 18.65 5.96 -5.92
N ASP A 265 18.88 4.71 -6.37
CA ASP A 265 19.29 4.40 -7.74
C ASP A 265 18.18 4.79 -8.75
N PRO A 266 18.40 5.80 -9.61
CA PRO A 266 17.42 6.21 -10.60
C PRO A 266 17.27 5.20 -11.75
N ASP A 267 18.32 4.37 -12.00
CA ASP A 267 18.35 3.35 -13.03
C ASP A 267 17.91 1.97 -12.52
N GLY A 268 17.40 1.93 -11.29
CA GLY A 268 16.86 0.76 -10.63
C GLY A 268 15.58 0.23 -11.30
N PRO A 269 14.71 -0.45 -10.56
CA PRO A 269 13.51 -1.09 -11.13
C PRO A 269 12.59 -0.13 -11.89
N LEU A 270 12.56 1.16 -11.55
CA LEU A 270 11.74 2.17 -12.23
C LEU A 270 12.23 2.47 -13.65
N GLY A 271 13.55 2.52 -13.85
CA GLY A 271 14.15 2.80 -15.16
C GLY A 271 14.18 1.59 -16.10
N ARG A 272 14.14 0.36 -15.56
CA ARG A 272 14.32 -0.88 -16.31
C ARG A 272 13.04 -1.62 -16.65
N LEU A 273 11.87 -1.12 -16.26
CA LEU A 273 10.59 -1.83 -16.38
C LEU A 273 10.64 -3.25 -15.78
N ALA A 274 11.44 -3.44 -14.76
CA ALA A 274 11.60 -4.72 -14.09
C ALA A 274 10.43 -4.99 -13.14
N SER A 275 10.15 -6.27 -12.88
CA SER A 275 9.25 -6.65 -11.82
C SER A 275 9.89 -6.42 -10.45
N TYR A 276 9.05 -6.19 -9.46
CA TYR A 276 9.43 -5.99 -8.06
C TYR A 276 8.29 -6.48 -7.15
N CYS A 277 8.40 -6.31 -5.85
CA CYS A 277 7.33 -6.69 -4.95
C CYS A 277 7.04 -5.60 -3.90
N ILE A 278 5.78 -5.56 -3.48
CA ILE A 278 5.32 -4.79 -2.32
C ILE A 278 5.14 -5.79 -1.18
N VAL A 279 5.70 -5.52 -0.01
CA VAL A 279 5.51 -6.36 1.17
C VAL A 279 4.85 -5.55 2.27
N GLY A 280 3.75 -6.06 2.81
CA GLY A 280 3.00 -5.34 3.83
C GLY A 280 1.85 -6.15 4.41
N TYR A 281 0.93 -5.46 5.08
CA TYR A 281 -0.15 -6.05 5.84
C TYR A 281 -1.51 -5.57 5.30
N PRO A 282 -2.14 -6.31 4.36
CA PRO A 282 -3.47 -5.97 3.91
C PRO A 282 -4.50 -6.15 5.02
N ALA A 283 -5.29 -5.11 5.28
CA ALA A 283 -6.39 -5.15 6.22
C ALA A 283 -7.62 -5.83 5.62
N GLN A 284 -8.42 -6.44 6.48
CA GLN A 284 -9.69 -6.99 6.08
C GLN A 284 -10.62 -5.87 5.60
N PRO A 285 -11.16 -5.96 4.38
CA PRO A 285 -12.17 -5.03 3.91
C PRO A 285 -13.40 -5.04 4.82
N VAL A 286 -13.98 -3.88 5.10
CA VAL A 286 -15.16 -3.75 5.99
C VAL A 286 -16.35 -4.60 5.51
N TYR A 287 -16.37 -4.97 4.24
CA TYR A 287 -17.41 -5.80 3.60
C TYR A 287 -17.26 -7.30 3.77
N ALA A 288 -16.12 -7.78 4.26
CA ALA A 288 -15.92 -9.22 4.42
C ALA A 288 -16.95 -9.91 5.31
N SER A 289 -17.75 -9.14 6.03
CA SER A 289 -18.77 -9.64 6.97
C SER A 289 -20.20 -9.14 6.73
N GLY A 290 -20.47 -8.38 5.67
CA GLY A 290 -21.78 -7.80 5.41
C GLY A 290 -22.38 -8.22 4.06
N THR A 291 -23.55 -8.82 4.05
CA THR A 291 -24.43 -8.88 2.89
C THR A 291 -24.96 -7.46 2.61
N ILE A 292 -24.30 -6.70 1.76
CA ILE A 292 -24.90 -5.52 1.17
C ILE A 292 -25.54 -5.99 -0.13
N GLU A 293 -26.86 -6.05 -0.16
CA GLU A 293 -27.68 -6.35 -1.33
C GLU A 293 -27.33 -7.64 -2.12
N GLY A 294 -27.09 -8.74 -1.42
CA GLY A 294 -27.02 -10.09 -2.02
C GLY A 294 -25.70 -10.47 -2.68
N VAL A 295 -24.60 -9.75 -2.41
CA VAL A 295 -23.28 -10.09 -2.94
C VAL A 295 -22.36 -10.66 -1.87
N ASP A 296 -21.81 -11.82 -2.17
CA ASP A 296 -20.84 -12.51 -1.34
C ASP A 296 -19.40 -11.97 -1.57
N TRP A 297 -19.11 -10.82 -0.93
CA TRP A 297 -17.73 -10.34 -0.84
C TRP A 297 -16.79 -11.39 -0.21
N ALA A 298 -17.34 -12.32 0.55
CA ALA A 298 -16.59 -13.42 1.13
C ALA A 298 -15.95 -14.32 0.07
N TRP A 299 -16.51 -14.37 -1.15
CA TRP A 299 -15.88 -15.13 -2.23
C TRP A 299 -14.62 -14.43 -2.77
N VAL A 300 -14.68 -13.12 -3.07
CA VAL A 300 -13.50 -12.35 -3.52
C VAL A 300 -12.39 -12.45 -2.48
N THR A 301 -12.74 -12.23 -1.21
CA THR A 301 -11.77 -12.27 -0.12
C THR A 301 -11.24 -13.68 0.13
N ARG A 302 -12.04 -14.72 -0.03
CA ARG A 302 -11.64 -16.13 0.07
C ARG A 302 -10.65 -16.52 -1.02
N THR A 303 -10.93 -16.18 -2.26
CA THR A 303 -10.15 -16.65 -3.41
C THR A 303 -8.84 -15.90 -3.56
N LEU A 304 -8.84 -14.56 -3.45
CA LEU A 304 -7.64 -13.76 -3.63
C LEU A 304 -6.81 -13.64 -2.35
N PHE A 305 -7.46 -13.59 -1.19
CA PHE A 305 -6.79 -13.41 0.09
C PHE A 305 -6.93 -14.60 1.05
N GLY A 306 -7.70 -15.64 0.71
CA GLY A 306 -7.93 -16.80 1.55
C GLY A 306 -8.59 -16.46 2.89
N ASN A 307 -9.33 -15.35 2.97
CA ASN A 307 -9.90 -14.78 4.21
C ASN A 307 -8.85 -14.49 5.30
N VAL A 308 -7.57 -14.36 4.96
CA VAL A 308 -6.49 -14.12 5.91
C VAL A 308 -5.98 -12.70 5.74
N TYR A 309 -6.19 -11.86 6.75
CA TYR A 309 -5.87 -10.43 6.75
C TYR A 309 -5.08 -10.03 7.99
N GLY A 310 -4.50 -8.83 7.96
CA GLY A 310 -3.68 -8.34 9.05
C GLY A 310 -2.39 -9.12 9.27
N VAL A 311 -2.03 -9.96 8.31
CA VAL A 311 -0.79 -10.74 8.30
C VAL A 311 0.11 -10.31 7.14
N LYS A 312 1.40 -10.57 7.28
CA LYS A 312 2.39 -10.20 6.28
C LYS A 312 2.16 -10.91 4.96
N ARG A 313 2.18 -10.16 3.86
CA ARG A 313 2.03 -10.66 2.49
C ARG A 313 2.99 -9.98 1.54
N LEU A 314 3.32 -10.69 0.46
CA LEU A 314 4.08 -10.19 -0.66
C LEU A 314 3.19 -10.11 -1.90
N ALA A 315 3.13 -8.95 -2.54
CA ALA A 315 2.43 -8.73 -3.79
C ALA A 315 3.44 -8.35 -4.89
N PRO A 316 3.66 -9.23 -5.89
CA PRO A 316 4.49 -8.89 -7.03
C PRO A 316 3.80 -7.87 -7.92
N GLY A 317 4.60 -7.02 -8.58
CA GLY A 317 4.11 -5.99 -9.48
C GLY A 317 5.16 -5.45 -10.41
N MET A 318 4.71 -4.52 -11.26
CA MET A 318 5.53 -3.75 -12.19
C MET A 318 5.10 -2.29 -12.17
N THR A 319 5.97 -1.41 -12.66
CA THR A 319 5.60 -0.02 -12.90
C THR A 319 4.58 0.03 -14.04
N HIS A 320 3.43 0.60 -13.74
CA HIS A 320 2.33 0.78 -14.67
C HIS A 320 2.26 2.25 -15.16
N ARG A 321 2.62 3.19 -14.30
CA ARG A 321 2.76 4.61 -14.63
C ARG A 321 4.17 5.06 -14.27
N PRO A 322 4.95 5.58 -15.24
CA PRO A 322 6.30 6.06 -14.99
C PRO A 322 6.38 7.14 -13.93
N LEU A 323 7.54 7.30 -13.31
CA LEU A 323 7.80 8.35 -12.33
C LEU A 323 7.47 9.74 -12.89
N GLY A 324 6.65 10.50 -12.16
CA GLY A 324 6.24 11.85 -12.51
C GLY A 324 5.24 11.95 -13.67
N SER A 325 4.63 10.82 -14.09
CA SER A 325 3.61 10.81 -15.15
C SER A 325 2.18 10.88 -14.58
N LEU A 326 2.00 10.77 -13.28
CA LEU A 326 0.67 10.85 -12.68
C LEU A 326 0.16 12.29 -12.68
N PRO A 327 -1.07 12.54 -13.16
CA PRO A 327 -1.69 13.86 -13.08
C PRO A 327 -1.70 14.38 -11.63
N GLY A 328 -1.36 15.66 -11.43
CA GLY A 328 -1.24 16.25 -10.09
C GLY A 328 0.12 16.04 -9.40
N ASP A 329 1.01 15.18 -9.92
CA ASP A 329 2.36 15.01 -9.39
C ASP A 329 3.34 16.08 -9.91
N LYS A 330 3.12 17.32 -9.51
CA LYS A 330 3.96 18.47 -9.91
C LYS A 330 5.42 18.34 -9.48
N ARG A 331 5.70 17.53 -8.46
CA ARG A 331 7.06 17.31 -7.94
C ARG A 331 7.76 16.11 -8.59
N ARG A 332 7.03 15.34 -9.41
CA ARG A 332 7.54 14.13 -10.05
C ARG A 332 8.10 13.12 -9.05
N TRP A 333 7.43 12.92 -7.94
CA TRP A 333 7.83 12.05 -6.84
C TRP A 333 7.16 10.69 -6.85
N VAL A 334 6.10 10.55 -7.65
CA VAL A 334 5.20 9.41 -7.59
C VAL A 334 5.27 8.58 -8.87
N PHE A 335 5.33 7.28 -8.70
CA PHE A 335 5.10 6.31 -9.76
C PHE A 335 3.87 5.45 -9.45
N GLY A 336 3.26 4.90 -10.51
CA GLY A 336 2.15 3.98 -10.38
C GLY A 336 2.57 2.53 -10.57
N HIS A 337 2.00 1.61 -9.79
CA HIS A 337 2.26 0.18 -9.88
C HIS A 337 0.98 -0.66 -9.89
N ASP A 338 1.09 -1.89 -10.39
CA ASP A 338 -0.03 -2.82 -10.57
C ASP A 338 -0.05 -3.98 -9.56
N ALA A 339 0.80 -3.94 -8.51
CA ALA A 339 0.76 -4.93 -7.44
C ALA A 339 -0.58 -4.90 -6.70
N THR A 340 -1.13 -6.07 -6.34
CA THR A 340 -2.37 -6.16 -5.58
C THR A 340 -2.18 -5.71 -4.14
N THR A 341 -2.85 -4.63 -3.73
CA THR A 341 -2.82 -4.09 -2.37
C THR A 341 -4.23 -3.79 -1.87
N LEU A 342 -4.38 -3.72 -0.56
CA LEU A 342 -5.59 -3.29 0.15
C LEU A 342 -5.22 -2.22 1.18
N GLY A 343 -6.21 -1.61 1.82
CA GLY A 343 -5.99 -0.81 3.02
C GLY A 343 -5.09 -1.54 4.00
N GLY A 344 -4.21 -0.81 4.72
CA GLY A 344 -3.19 -1.39 5.60
C GLY A 344 -1.83 -1.69 4.93
N ASN A 345 -1.76 -1.79 3.58
CA ASN A 345 -0.48 -1.77 2.87
C ASN A 345 0.19 -0.39 2.85
N SER A 346 -0.50 0.66 3.25
CA SER A 346 0.09 2.00 3.40
C SER A 346 1.35 1.95 4.26
N GLY A 347 2.46 2.49 3.75
CA GLY A 347 3.79 2.42 4.35
C GLY A 347 4.64 1.23 3.90
N SER A 348 4.14 0.35 3.05
CA SER A 348 4.90 -0.78 2.51
C SER A 348 6.07 -0.33 1.64
N PRO A 349 7.24 -0.99 1.70
CA PRO A 349 8.32 -0.76 0.76
C PRO A 349 8.02 -1.41 -0.59
N ALA A 350 8.49 -0.76 -1.67
CA ALA A 350 8.68 -1.40 -2.97
C ALA A 350 10.11 -1.97 -3.03
N LEU A 351 10.24 -3.28 -3.16
CA LEU A 351 11.51 -4.02 -3.10
C LEU A 351 11.93 -4.56 -4.46
N ALA A 352 13.19 -4.41 -4.81
CA ALA A 352 13.79 -4.92 -6.04
C ALA A 352 14.09 -6.44 -6.00
N TRP A 353 13.20 -7.27 -5.44
CA TRP A 353 13.41 -8.70 -5.14
C TRP A 353 14.64 -8.95 -4.25
N SER A 354 14.96 -8.00 -3.38
CA SER A 354 16.10 -8.03 -2.47
C SER A 354 15.79 -7.23 -1.21
N ASP A 355 16.79 -6.94 -0.39
CA ASP A 355 16.76 -6.02 0.73
C ASP A 355 16.83 -4.53 0.33
N SER A 356 16.76 -4.23 -0.98
CA SER A 356 16.79 -2.87 -1.51
C SER A 356 15.39 -2.33 -1.73
N ALA A 357 15.01 -1.31 -0.96
CA ALA A 357 13.76 -0.58 -1.05
C ALA A 357 13.96 0.71 -1.87
N PHE A 358 13.22 0.85 -2.97
CA PHE A 358 13.29 1.99 -3.89
C PHE A 358 12.00 2.83 -3.92
N GLY A 359 10.97 2.41 -3.20
CA GLY A 359 9.70 3.13 -3.14
C GLY A 359 8.95 2.93 -1.82
N LEU A 360 8.06 3.88 -1.51
CA LEU A 360 7.17 3.88 -0.36
C LEU A 360 5.72 3.93 -0.86
N HIS A 361 5.01 2.81 -0.77
CA HIS A 361 3.60 2.71 -1.15
C HIS A 361 2.72 3.51 -0.21
N PHE A 362 1.72 4.24 -0.74
CA PHE A 362 0.88 5.09 0.08
C PHE A 362 -0.60 5.13 -0.29
N ALA A 363 -1.00 4.77 -1.51
CA ALA A 363 -2.40 4.82 -1.92
C ALA A 363 -2.68 4.02 -3.19
N GLY A 364 -3.94 3.64 -3.42
CA GLY A 364 -4.50 3.35 -4.73
C GLY A 364 -5.13 4.61 -5.32
N ARG A 365 -5.02 4.80 -6.64
CA ARG A 365 -5.61 5.95 -7.35
C ARG A 365 -6.57 5.52 -8.43
N SER A 366 -7.39 4.78 -8.34
CA SER A 366 -8.29 4.14 -9.29
C SER A 366 -8.10 2.63 -9.25
N ILE A 367 -9.01 1.94 -9.89
CA ILE A 367 -9.05 0.47 -9.91
C ILE A 367 -7.79 -0.15 -10.54
N ASP A 368 -7.01 0.62 -11.31
CA ASP A 368 -5.93 0.12 -12.13
C ASP A 368 -4.52 0.48 -11.64
N THR A 369 -4.38 1.43 -10.71
CA THR A 369 -3.05 1.96 -10.34
C THR A 369 -2.92 2.23 -8.85
N ASN A 370 -1.95 1.58 -8.23
CA ASN A 370 -1.43 1.94 -6.91
C ASN A 370 -0.31 2.97 -7.04
N CYS A 371 -0.13 3.80 -6.01
CA CYS A 371 0.83 4.90 -6.00
C CYS A 371 1.91 4.67 -4.95
N ALA A 372 3.16 4.96 -5.31
CA ALA A 372 4.29 4.96 -4.39
C ALA A 372 5.20 6.17 -4.64
N HIS A 373 5.78 6.73 -3.58
CA HIS A 373 6.87 7.70 -3.69
C HIS A 373 8.16 6.97 -4.10
N ALA A 374 8.87 7.49 -5.10
CA ALA A 374 10.18 6.97 -5.48
C ALA A 374 11.26 7.52 -4.55
N VAL A 375 12.04 6.66 -3.93
CA VAL A 375 13.15 7.05 -3.03
C VAL A 375 14.12 7.99 -3.74
N SER A 376 14.48 7.70 -4.99
CA SER A 376 15.38 8.53 -5.81
C SER A 376 14.90 9.97 -5.95
N ALA A 377 13.59 10.19 -5.98
CA ALA A 377 13.00 11.52 -6.15
C ALA A 377 12.79 12.28 -4.83
N ILE A 378 12.74 11.59 -3.68
CA ILE A 378 12.50 12.18 -2.35
C ILE A 378 13.68 12.04 -1.39
N THR A 379 14.87 11.80 -1.92
CA THR A 379 16.11 11.55 -1.15
C THR A 379 16.42 12.66 -0.14
N THR A 380 16.27 13.92 -0.55
CA THR A 380 16.52 15.08 0.31
C THR A 380 15.57 15.12 1.50
N GLU A 381 14.31 14.84 1.27
CA GLU A 381 13.26 14.85 2.27
C GLU A 381 13.39 13.67 3.24
N LEU A 382 13.78 12.50 2.73
CA LEU A 382 14.05 11.34 3.58
C LEU A 382 15.28 11.57 4.48
N ARG A 383 16.35 12.18 3.95
CA ARG A 383 17.51 12.58 4.78
C ARG A 383 17.13 13.58 5.86
N ALA A 384 16.23 14.52 5.56
CA ALA A 384 15.72 15.47 6.56
C ALA A 384 14.91 14.80 7.68
N LEU A 385 14.36 13.61 7.42
CA LEU A 385 13.72 12.74 8.42
C LEU A 385 14.70 11.83 9.17
N GLY A 386 16.00 11.89 8.86
CA GLY A 386 17.02 11.05 9.46
C GLY A 386 17.16 9.67 8.84
N VAL A 387 16.56 9.43 7.66
CA VAL A 387 16.66 8.15 6.95
C VAL A 387 18.04 8.01 6.28
N PRO A 388 18.83 6.98 6.60
CA PRO A 388 20.07 6.68 5.88
C PRO A 388 19.76 6.27 4.44
N ILE A 389 20.42 6.90 3.47
CA ILE A 389 20.26 6.57 2.05
C ILE A 389 21.52 5.83 1.58
N GLY A 390 21.35 4.57 1.18
CA GLY A 390 22.39 3.75 0.59
C GLY A 390 22.47 3.89 -0.93
N GLY A 391 23.64 3.55 -1.51
CA GLY A 391 23.73 3.35 -2.98
C GLY A 391 24.00 4.60 -3.83
N LEU A 392 24.68 5.63 -3.29
CA LEU A 392 25.42 6.61 -4.08
C LEU A 392 26.91 6.33 -3.86
N GLY A 393 27.39 5.21 -4.39
CA GLY A 393 28.81 4.88 -4.49
C GLY A 393 29.21 4.78 -5.94
#